data_69a2b227451ad2733b2ae28fb42b4a4f
#
_entry.id   69a2b227451ad2733b2ae28fb42b4a4f
#
_cell.length_a   1.000
_cell.length_b   1.000
_cell.length_c   1.000
_cell.angle_alpha   90.00
_cell.angle_beta   90.00
_cell.angle_gamma   90.00
#
_symmetry.space_group_name_H-M   'P 1'
#
loop_
_entity.id
_entity.type
_entity.pdbx_description
1 polymer ?
#
loop_
_entity_poly.entity_id
_entity_poly.type
_entity_poly.pdbx_seq_one_letter_code
_entity_poly.pdbx_strand_id
1 'polypeptide(L)'
;MLRSLHVKNLALIRETEVEFGEGLNILTGETGAGKSLLIGSVNLALGGKFEKDMLRRGEESGLVELVFDCEEPRLAEKLKSMDLEPSEDGTVILSRKLSSGKSICRINGETVTAKQIKELSELLIDIHGQHEHQSLLHKKKHMEILDAYAGAEFAKCAEQVGALYHECAAL
;
A
#
# COMPACT_ATOMS: atom_id res chain seq x y z
N MET A 1 6.76 6.99 -3.55
CA MET A 1 7.06 7.09 -2.09
C MET A 1 5.78 7.42 -1.32
N LEU A 2 5.61 7.01 -0.04
CA LEU A 2 4.50 7.49 0.81
C LEU A 2 4.75 8.96 1.17
N ARG A 3 3.82 9.84 0.83
CA ARG A 3 3.87 11.29 1.10
C ARG A 3 3.18 11.68 2.39
N SER A 4 1.94 11.20 2.56
CA SER A 4 1.17 11.54 3.76
C SER A 4 0.21 10.44 4.18
N LEU A 5 -0.14 10.49 5.45
CA LEU A 5 -1.18 9.68 6.09
C LEU A 5 -2.14 10.62 6.78
N HIS A 6 -3.40 10.59 6.41
CA HIS A 6 -4.48 11.27 7.12
C HIS A 6 -5.40 10.24 7.77
N VAL A 7 -5.67 10.43 9.05
CA VAL A 7 -6.54 9.55 9.85
C VAL A 7 -7.57 10.39 10.58
N LYS A 8 -8.83 9.97 10.48
CA LYS A 8 -9.95 10.63 11.17
C LYS A 8 -10.87 9.60 11.83
N ASN A 9 -11.23 9.86 13.09
CA ASN A 9 -12.16 9.07 13.89
C ASN A 9 -11.80 7.57 13.97
N LEU A 10 -10.53 7.26 14.20
CA LEU A 10 -10.05 5.88 14.35
C LEU A 10 -9.54 5.65 15.79
N ALA A 11 -10.16 4.74 16.50
CA ALA A 11 -9.81 4.37 17.88
C ALA A 11 -9.63 5.61 18.78
N LEU A 12 -8.43 5.92 19.24
CA LEU A 12 -8.12 7.09 20.06
C LEU A 12 -7.85 8.36 19.21
N ILE A 13 -7.64 8.23 17.92
CA ILE A 13 -7.34 9.34 17.03
C ILE A 13 -8.64 10.03 16.64
N ARG A 14 -8.78 11.30 16.98
CA ARG A 14 -9.86 12.15 16.47
C ARG A 14 -9.56 12.58 15.04
N GLU A 15 -8.41 13.19 14.84
CA GLU A 15 -7.90 13.58 13.53
C GLU A 15 -6.40 13.82 13.64
N THR A 16 -5.65 13.33 12.67
CA THR A 16 -4.21 13.56 12.55
C THR A 16 -3.79 13.45 11.10
N GLU A 17 -2.80 14.26 10.75
CA GLU A 17 -2.11 14.18 9.48
C GLU A 17 -0.61 14.07 9.75
N VAL A 18 0.04 13.17 9.02
CA VAL A 18 1.48 12.91 9.11
C VAL A 18 2.05 13.03 7.72
N GLU A 19 3.01 13.92 7.53
CA GLU A 19 3.79 14.04 6.30
C GLU A 19 5.09 13.25 6.43
N PHE A 20 5.49 12.58 5.36
CA PHE A 20 6.73 11.81 5.28
C PHE A 20 7.69 12.48 4.31
N GLY A 21 8.92 12.69 4.77
CA GLY A 21 10.01 13.18 3.93
C GLY A 21 10.75 12.04 3.25
N GLU A 22 11.67 12.39 2.37
CA GLU A 22 12.59 11.41 1.77
C GLU A 22 13.51 10.77 2.81
N GLY A 23 13.88 9.51 2.56
CA GLY A 23 14.78 8.75 3.41
C GLY A 23 14.13 8.20 4.68
N LEU A 24 14.81 8.28 5.81
CA LEU A 24 14.39 7.67 7.08
C LEU A 24 13.45 8.59 7.86
N ASN A 25 12.23 8.14 8.08
CA ASN A 25 11.25 8.79 8.95
C ASN A 25 11.13 8.03 10.27
N ILE A 26 11.37 8.68 11.40
CA ILE A 26 11.37 8.07 12.73
C ILE A 26 10.16 8.52 13.53
N LEU A 27 9.29 7.58 13.90
CA LEU A 27 8.18 7.82 14.82
C LEU A 27 8.62 7.50 16.25
N THR A 28 8.75 8.53 17.09
CA THR A 28 9.10 8.40 18.51
C THR A 28 7.88 8.64 19.39
N GLY A 29 7.92 8.14 20.62
CA GLY A 29 6.88 8.34 21.62
C GLY A 29 6.84 7.19 22.62
N GLU A 30 6.17 7.40 23.74
CA GLU A 30 5.99 6.36 24.78
C GLU A 30 5.23 5.15 24.23
N THR A 31 5.50 3.98 24.82
CA THR A 31 4.79 2.74 24.52
C THR A 31 3.32 2.87 24.91
N GLY A 32 2.44 2.66 23.96
CA GLY A 32 1.03 2.58 24.28
C GLY A 32 0.14 2.82 23.07
N ALA A 33 -0.32 3.87 22.66
CA ALA A 33 -1.44 3.90 21.74
C ALA A 33 -1.13 4.51 20.37
N GLY A 34 -0.26 5.52 20.28
CA GLY A 34 -0.14 6.34 19.07
C GLY A 34 0.55 5.64 17.90
N LYS A 35 1.77 5.11 18.11
CA LYS A 35 2.57 4.51 17.02
C LYS A 35 1.91 3.30 16.38
N SER A 36 1.43 2.38 17.20
CA SER A 36 0.75 1.16 16.72
C SER A 36 -0.57 1.48 16.01
N LEU A 37 -1.27 2.53 16.45
CA LEU A 37 -2.49 2.99 15.78
C LEU A 37 -2.19 3.60 14.40
N LEU A 38 -1.11 4.37 14.27
CA LEU A 38 -0.70 4.89 12.96
C LEU A 38 -0.33 3.78 11.99
N ILE A 39 0.50 2.80 12.42
CA ILE A 39 0.85 1.64 11.60
C ILE A 39 -0.40 0.81 11.28
N GLY A 40 -1.27 0.58 12.25
CA GLY A 40 -2.54 -0.11 12.05
C GLY A 40 -3.49 0.62 11.09
N SER A 41 -3.47 1.96 11.09
CA SER A 41 -4.26 2.74 10.12
C SER A 41 -3.71 2.65 8.70
N VAL A 42 -2.39 2.64 8.53
CA VAL A 42 -1.76 2.36 7.23
C VAL A 42 -2.22 1.00 6.71
N ASN A 43 -2.09 -0.05 7.52
CA ASN A 43 -2.54 -1.39 7.18
C ASN A 43 -4.01 -1.45 6.78
N LEU A 44 -4.85 -0.74 7.53
CA LEU A 44 -6.27 -0.67 7.25
C LEU A 44 -6.54 -0.05 5.87
N ALA A 45 -5.85 1.03 5.53
CA ALA A 45 -5.97 1.67 4.22
C ALA A 45 -5.50 0.76 3.08
N LEU A 46 -4.47 -0.05 3.30
CA LEU A 46 -3.93 -1.03 2.35
C LEU A 46 -4.76 -2.32 2.20
N GLY A 47 -6.01 -2.31 2.68
CA GLY A 47 -6.92 -3.43 2.52
C GLY A 47 -6.97 -4.40 3.71
N GLY A 48 -6.34 -4.07 4.83
CA GLY A 48 -6.40 -4.85 6.07
C GLY A 48 -7.82 -5.04 6.59
N LYS A 49 -8.00 -6.01 7.51
CA LYS A 49 -9.32 -6.31 8.07
C LYS A 49 -9.85 -5.12 8.88
N PHE A 50 -11.09 -4.73 8.63
CA PHE A 50 -11.80 -3.74 9.43
C PHE A 50 -12.63 -4.43 10.51
N GLU A 51 -12.47 -3.98 11.75
CA GLU A 51 -13.28 -4.39 12.90
C GLU A 51 -14.04 -3.16 13.43
N LYS A 52 -15.27 -3.38 13.92
CA LYS A 52 -16.14 -2.25 14.31
C LYS A 52 -15.61 -1.42 15.47
N ASP A 53 -14.82 -2.04 16.34
CA ASP A 53 -14.17 -1.41 17.50
C ASP A 53 -13.00 -0.51 17.11
N MET A 54 -12.53 -0.57 15.86
CA MET A 54 -11.57 0.37 15.31
C MET A 54 -12.15 1.78 15.12
N LEU A 55 -13.46 1.91 15.01
CA LEU A 55 -14.11 3.23 14.94
C LEU A 55 -14.06 3.91 16.30
N ARG A 56 -13.78 5.23 16.30
CA ARG A 56 -13.80 6.02 17.52
C ARG A 56 -15.18 5.97 18.17
N ARG A 57 -15.23 5.76 19.50
CA ARG A 57 -16.49 5.72 20.26
C ARG A 57 -17.28 7.02 20.09
N GLY A 58 -18.54 6.90 19.75
CA GLY A 58 -19.46 8.03 19.55
C GLY A 58 -19.45 8.58 18.13
N GLU A 59 -18.57 8.06 17.24
CA GLU A 59 -18.51 8.50 15.85
C GLU A 59 -19.21 7.48 14.93
N GLU A 60 -19.91 7.98 13.93
CA GLU A 60 -20.62 7.16 12.94
C GLU A 60 -19.74 6.78 11.75
N SER A 61 -18.68 7.54 11.51
CA SER A 61 -17.77 7.31 10.40
C SER A 61 -16.32 7.69 10.73
N GLY A 62 -15.38 7.02 10.09
CA GLY A 62 -13.95 7.30 10.10
C GLY A 62 -13.38 7.31 8.71
N LEU A 63 -12.18 7.83 8.56
CA LEU A 63 -11.44 7.89 7.31
C LEU A 63 -9.98 7.59 7.58
N VAL A 64 -9.39 6.79 6.69
CA VAL A 64 -7.94 6.68 6.54
C VAL A 64 -7.59 6.95 5.10
N GLU A 65 -6.60 7.80 4.87
CA GLU A 65 -6.15 8.17 3.55
C GLU A 65 -4.62 8.15 3.50
N LEU A 66 -4.08 7.56 2.44
CA LEU A 66 -2.66 7.50 2.13
C LEU A 66 -2.42 8.13 0.78
N VAL A 67 -1.43 8.99 0.69
CA VAL A 67 -0.99 9.61 -0.56
C VAL A 67 0.40 9.11 -0.92
N PHE A 68 0.55 8.59 -2.14
CA PHE A 68 1.80 8.07 -2.67
C PHE A 68 2.19 8.81 -3.95
N ASP A 69 3.49 9.00 -4.18
CA ASP A 69 4.01 9.39 -5.49
C ASP A 69 3.97 8.21 -6.45
N CYS A 70 3.53 8.46 -7.68
CA CYS A 70 3.42 7.46 -8.74
C CYS A 70 4.54 7.64 -9.77
N GLU A 71 5.79 7.49 -9.33
CA GLU A 71 6.96 7.63 -10.21
C GLU A 71 7.31 6.31 -10.93
N GLU A 72 6.85 5.18 -10.41
CA GLU A 72 7.19 3.87 -10.93
C GLU A 72 6.29 3.47 -12.11
N PRO A 73 6.86 3.13 -13.31
CA PRO A 73 6.05 2.73 -14.47
C PRO A 73 5.12 1.55 -14.22
N ARG A 74 5.56 0.56 -13.43
CA ARG A 74 4.76 -0.61 -13.06
C ARG A 74 3.48 -0.23 -12.30
N LEU A 75 3.54 0.82 -11.49
CA LEU A 75 2.38 1.33 -10.75
C LEU A 75 1.37 1.95 -11.72
N ALA A 76 1.83 2.74 -12.68
CA ALA A 76 0.97 3.33 -13.71
C ALA A 76 0.31 2.26 -14.60
N GLU A 77 1.05 1.23 -15.01
CA GLU A 77 0.50 0.09 -15.75
C GLU A 77 -0.55 -0.68 -14.94
N LYS A 78 -0.28 -0.89 -13.65
CA LYS A 78 -1.24 -1.57 -12.76
C LYS A 78 -2.53 -0.77 -12.59
N LEU A 79 -2.44 0.56 -12.41
CA LEU A 79 -3.61 1.44 -12.37
C LEU A 79 -4.42 1.35 -13.65
N LYS A 80 -3.78 1.46 -14.82
CA LYS A 80 -4.44 1.31 -16.13
C LYS A 80 -5.14 -0.04 -16.28
N SER A 81 -4.55 -1.12 -15.78
CA SER A 81 -5.18 -2.46 -15.79
C SER A 81 -6.44 -2.56 -14.91
N MET A 82 -6.66 -1.58 -14.06
CA MET A 82 -7.84 -1.44 -13.19
C MET A 82 -8.81 -0.35 -13.68
N ASP A 83 -8.60 0.20 -14.89
CA ASP A 83 -9.31 1.37 -15.43
C ASP A 83 -9.19 2.61 -14.55
N LEU A 84 -8.01 2.79 -13.91
CA LEU A 84 -7.70 3.91 -13.02
C LEU A 84 -6.50 4.69 -13.58
N GLU A 85 -6.47 5.99 -13.29
CA GLU A 85 -5.35 6.86 -13.65
C GLU A 85 -4.76 7.52 -12.39
N PRO A 86 -3.46 7.84 -12.39
CA PRO A 86 -2.87 8.71 -11.38
C PRO A 86 -3.59 10.07 -11.38
N SER A 87 -3.54 10.78 -10.24
CA SER A 87 -4.00 12.17 -10.20
C SER A 87 -3.16 13.06 -11.11
N GLU A 88 -3.66 14.25 -11.47
CA GLU A 88 -2.97 15.19 -12.39
C GLU A 88 -1.56 15.57 -11.91
N ASP A 89 -1.34 15.57 -10.59
CA ASP A 89 -0.04 15.83 -9.94
C ASP A 89 0.86 14.60 -9.84
N GLY A 90 0.49 13.47 -10.46
CA GLY A 90 1.26 12.23 -10.43
C GLY A 90 1.19 11.48 -9.10
N THR A 91 0.17 11.74 -8.28
CA THR A 91 -0.03 11.01 -7.02
C THR A 91 -1.08 9.91 -7.15
N VAL A 92 -1.05 8.96 -6.21
CA VAL A 92 -2.07 7.93 -6.01
C VAL A 92 -2.58 8.04 -4.59
N ILE A 93 -3.90 8.24 -4.47
CA ILE A 93 -4.58 8.37 -3.19
C ILE A 93 -5.37 7.10 -2.89
N LEU A 94 -4.96 6.39 -1.85
CA LEU A 94 -5.73 5.26 -1.31
C LEU A 94 -6.55 5.76 -0.13
N SER A 95 -7.87 5.68 -0.20
CA SER A 95 -8.73 6.06 0.91
C SER A 95 -9.67 4.95 1.32
N ARG A 96 -9.91 4.85 2.61
CA ARG A 96 -10.88 3.94 3.20
C ARG A 96 -11.80 4.66 4.14
N LYS A 97 -13.05 4.81 3.73
CA LYS A 97 -14.12 5.35 4.56
C LYS A 97 -14.75 4.21 5.36
N LEU A 98 -14.83 4.39 6.66
CA LEU A 98 -15.38 3.44 7.62
C LEU A 98 -16.75 3.94 8.09
N SER A 99 -17.67 3.04 8.30
CA SER A 99 -18.96 3.31 8.94
C SER A 99 -19.42 2.07 9.69
N SER A 100 -20.48 2.18 10.51
CA SER A 100 -20.97 1.09 11.35
C SER A 100 -21.15 -0.23 10.60
N GLY A 101 -20.09 -1.04 10.55
CA GLY A 101 -20.09 -2.38 9.96
C GLY A 101 -19.81 -2.47 8.46
N LYS A 102 -19.51 -1.35 7.79
CA LYS A 102 -19.14 -1.31 6.37
C LYS A 102 -17.89 -0.47 6.17
N SER A 103 -17.08 -0.83 5.17
CA SER A 103 -15.99 0.02 4.72
C SER A 103 -16.01 0.13 3.21
N ILE A 104 -15.74 1.32 2.71
CA ILE A 104 -15.64 1.63 1.28
C ILE A 104 -14.20 1.98 0.98
N CYS A 105 -13.62 1.26 0.05
CA CYS A 105 -12.27 1.49 -0.44
C CYS A 105 -12.31 2.33 -1.71
N ARG A 106 -11.37 3.28 -1.86
CA ARG A 106 -11.26 4.09 -3.07
C ARG A 106 -9.79 4.28 -3.45
N ILE A 107 -9.58 4.39 -4.75
CA ILE A 107 -8.31 4.80 -5.35
C ILE A 107 -8.62 6.03 -6.21
N ASN A 108 -7.97 7.16 -5.94
CA ASN A 108 -8.18 8.44 -6.63
C ASN A 108 -9.68 8.85 -6.72
N GLY A 109 -10.44 8.59 -5.64
CA GLY A 109 -11.87 8.86 -5.57
C GLY A 109 -12.78 7.75 -6.12
N GLU A 110 -12.29 6.88 -7.00
CA GLU A 110 -13.03 5.77 -7.58
C GLU A 110 -13.20 4.60 -6.61
N THR A 111 -14.40 4.06 -6.52
CA THR A 111 -14.70 2.96 -5.59
C THR A 111 -14.14 1.64 -6.12
N VAL A 112 -13.34 0.99 -5.30
CA VAL A 112 -12.66 -0.27 -5.63
C VAL A 112 -12.90 -1.33 -4.57
N THR A 113 -12.57 -2.58 -4.89
CA THR A 113 -12.60 -3.69 -3.94
C THR A 113 -11.37 -3.70 -3.03
N ALA A 114 -11.49 -4.27 -1.83
CA ALA A 114 -10.35 -4.47 -0.94
C ALA A 114 -9.24 -5.34 -1.59
N LYS A 115 -9.60 -6.24 -2.51
CA LYS A 115 -8.67 -7.05 -3.27
C LYS A 115 -7.81 -6.19 -4.21
N GLN A 116 -8.43 -5.26 -4.95
CA GLN A 116 -7.71 -4.34 -5.84
C GLN A 116 -6.75 -3.43 -5.07
N ILE A 117 -7.19 -2.89 -3.91
CA ILE A 117 -6.28 -2.13 -3.04
C ILE A 117 -5.09 -3.00 -2.60
N LYS A 118 -5.33 -4.23 -2.17
CA LYS A 118 -4.27 -5.14 -1.73
C LYS A 118 -3.27 -5.44 -2.85
N GLU A 119 -3.74 -5.70 -4.06
CA GLU A 119 -2.88 -5.92 -5.23
C GLU A 119 -2.04 -4.69 -5.57
N LEU A 120 -2.60 -3.47 -5.43
CA LEU A 120 -1.87 -2.24 -5.66
C LEU A 120 -0.88 -1.96 -4.53
N SER A 121 -1.26 -2.22 -3.28
CA SER A 121 -0.42 -1.98 -2.10
C SER A 121 0.89 -2.78 -2.12
N GLU A 122 0.90 -3.96 -2.73
CA GLU A 122 2.11 -4.77 -2.91
C GLU A 122 3.20 -4.10 -3.75
N LEU A 123 2.82 -3.10 -4.59
CA LEU A 123 3.74 -2.29 -5.39
C LEU A 123 4.11 -0.97 -4.69
N LEU A 124 3.33 -0.53 -3.70
CA LEU A 124 3.49 0.78 -3.07
C LEU A 124 4.34 0.75 -1.81
N ILE A 125 4.18 -0.28 -0.98
CA ILE A 125 4.82 -0.34 0.33
C ILE A 125 4.94 -1.78 0.82
N ASP A 126 6.05 -2.08 1.48
CA ASP A 126 6.25 -3.32 2.22
C ASP A 126 6.24 -3.02 3.73
N ILE A 127 5.39 -3.71 4.49
CA ILE A 127 5.23 -3.48 5.93
C ILE A 127 5.79 -4.68 6.68
N HIS A 128 6.81 -4.42 7.51
CA HIS A 128 7.39 -5.41 8.40
C HIS A 128 6.89 -5.20 9.82
N GLY A 129 5.85 -5.92 10.21
CA GLY A 129 5.24 -5.86 11.55
C GLY A 129 5.20 -7.24 12.24
N GLN A 130 4.79 -7.26 13.52
CA GLN A 130 4.75 -8.50 14.32
C GLN A 130 3.71 -9.52 13.84
N HIS A 131 2.75 -9.13 12.98
CA HIS A 131 1.65 -9.97 12.52
C HIS A 131 1.33 -9.78 11.02
N GLU A 132 2.23 -9.23 10.23
CA GLU A 132 1.92 -8.80 8.88
C GLU A 132 2.71 -9.54 7.81
N HIS A 133 2.12 -9.55 6.62
CA HIS A 133 2.57 -10.26 5.44
C HIS A 133 4.00 -9.86 5.05
N GLN A 134 4.94 -10.63 5.53
CA GLN A 134 6.30 -10.51 5.07
C GLN A 134 6.37 -11.05 3.64
N SER A 135 6.76 -10.22 2.68
CA SER A 135 7.02 -10.63 1.29
C SER A 135 7.98 -11.82 1.26
N LEU A 136 8.92 -11.88 2.22
CA LEU A 136 9.84 -13.01 2.44
C LEU A 136 9.16 -14.35 2.79
N LEU A 137 7.91 -14.37 3.24
CA LEU A 137 7.16 -15.61 3.48
C LEU A 137 6.58 -16.21 2.20
N HIS A 138 6.49 -15.43 1.13
CA HIS A 138 5.99 -15.88 -0.16
C HIS A 138 7.13 -16.43 -1.02
N LYS A 139 7.25 -17.77 -1.13
CA LYS A 139 8.27 -18.44 -1.93
C LYS A 139 8.40 -17.92 -3.37
N LYS A 140 7.30 -17.47 -3.98
CA LYS A 140 7.30 -16.86 -5.32
C LYS A 140 8.08 -15.54 -5.37
N LYS A 141 8.08 -14.75 -4.31
CA LYS A 141 8.82 -13.48 -4.22
C LYS A 141 10.30 -13.64 -3.91
N HIS A 142 10.75 -14.83 -3.46
CA HIS A 142 12.17 -15.06 -3.15
C HIS A 142 13.07 -14.85 -4.37
N MET A 143 12.65 -15.33 -5.54
CA MET A 143 13.42 -15.13 -6.78
C MET A 143 13.44 -13.67 -7.19
N GLU A 144 12.29 -12.97 -7.15
CA GLU A 144 12.21 -11.55 -7.47
C GLU A 144 13.10 -10.68 -6.58
N ILE A 145 13.15 -10.98 -5.27
CA ILE A 145 14.01 -10.28 -4.30
C ILE A 145 15.48 -10.58 -4.60
N LEU A 146 15.81 -11.83 -4.91
CA LEU A 146 17.18 -12.24 -5.25
C LEU A 146 17.64 -11.58 -6.55
N ASP A 147 16.77 -11.57 -7.56
CA ASP A 147 17.03 -10.96 -8.86
C ASP A 147 17.22 -9.43 -8.72
N ALA A 148 16.41 -8.77 -7.89
CA ALA A 148 16.57 -7.35 -7.59
C ALA A 148 17.91 -7.05 -6.89
N TYR A 149 18.35 -7.92 -5.99
CA TYR A 149 19.64 -7.79 -5.32
C TYR A 149 20.84 -8.04 -6.24
N ALA A 150 20.67 -8.90 -7.25
CA ALA A 150 21.73 -9.23 -8.22
C ALA A 150 22.11 -8.07 -9.16
N GLY A 151 21.27 -7.03 -9.24
CA GLY A 151 21.57 -5.77 -9.93
C GLY A 151 21.27 -5.76 -11.43
N ALA A 152 21.59 -4.62 -12.06
CA ALA A 152 21.17 -4.32 -13.42
C ALA A 152 21.77 -5.24 -14.53
N GLU A 153 22.94 -5.80 -14.33
CA GLU A 153 23.54 -6.74 -15.29
C GLU A 153 22.77 -8.06 -15.31
N PHE A 154 22.39 -8.54 -14.15
CA PHE A 154 21.57 -9.75 -14.03
C PHE A 154 20.17 -9.53 -14.64
N ALA A 155 19.54 -8.39 -14.38
CA ALA A 155 18.24 -8.05 -14.95
C ALA A 155 18.22 -8.13 -16.49
N LYS A 156 19.27 -7.60 -17.15
CA LYS A 156 19.43 -7.72 -18.63
C LYS A 156 19.56 -9.17 -19.09
N CYS A 157 20.31 -10.00 -18.36
CA CYS A 157 20.48 -11.40 -18.68
C CYS A 157 19.15 -12.17 -18.51
N ALA A 158 18.42 -11.92 -17.44
CA ALA A 158 17.13 -12.54 -17.18
C ALA A 158 16.08 -12.16 -18.23
N GLU A 159 16.07 -10.90 -18.71
CA GLU A 159 15.21 -10.45 -19.80
C GLU A 159 15.53 -11.17 -21.13
N GLN A 160 16.83 -11.32 -21.48
CA GLN A 160 17.25 -12.06 -22.66
C GLN A 160 16.86 -13.55 -22.60
N VAL A 161 17.04 -14.20 -21.45
CA VAL A 161 16.63 -15.58 -21.23
C VAL A 161 15.12 -15.71 -21.37
N GLY A 162 14.34 -14.78 -20.79
CA GLY A 162 12.88 -14.74 -20.90
C GLY A 162 12.42 -14.61 -22.36
N ALA A 163 13.02 -13.71 -23.13
CA ALA A 163 12.71 -13.53 -24.55
C ALA A 163 12.97 -14.81 -25.38
N LEU A 164 14.15 -15.42 -25.20
CA LEU A 164 14.52 -16.67 -25.88
C LEU A 164 13.62 -17.84 -25.48
N TYR A 165 13.22 -17.92 -24.21
CA TYR A 165 12.28 -18.94 -23.74
C TYR A 165 10.91 -18.80 -24.41
N HIS A 166 10.37 -17.57 -24.51
CA HIS A 166 9.10 -17.33 -25.21
C HIS A 166 9.17 -17.63 -26.71
N GLU A 167 10.30 -17.36 -27.34
CA GLU A 167 10.53 -17.66 -28.73
C GLU A 167 10.56 -19.19 -28.97
N CYS A 168 11.28 -19.94 -28.13
CA CYS A 168 11.30 -21.40 -28.19
C CYS A 168 9.94 -22.04 -27.85
N ALA A 169 9.15 -21.47 -26.96
CA ALA A 169 7.85 -21.99 -26.59
C ALA A 169 6.74 -21.71 -27.62
N ALA A 170 6.99 -20.80 -28.56
CA ALA A 170 6.08 -20.47 -29.67
C ALA A 170 6.34 -21.31 -30.96
N LEU A 171 7.42 -22.09 -30.98
CA LEU A 171 7.74 -23.07 -32.01
C LEU A 171 7.12 -24.43 -31.70
#